data_5a33a621215c53c0709c7a1967ac58a6
#
_entry.id   5a33a621215c53c0709c7a1967ac58a6
#
_cell.length_a   1.000
_cell.length_b   1.000
_cell.length_c   1.000
_cell.angle_alpha   90.00
_cell.angle_beta   90.00
_cell.angle_gamma   90.00
#
_symmetry.space_group_name_H-M   'P 1'
#
loop_
_entity.id
_entity.type
_entity.pdbx_description
1 polymer ?
#
loop_
_entity_poly.entity_id
_entity_poly.type
_entity_poly.pdbx_seq_one_letter_code
_entity_poly.pdbx_strand_id
1 'polypeptide(L)'
;EKTIADAERCMRELPDDTVAAEYLTPFSSGGVSFDVMANPKLLEEAYNLDTTLIRDLVVQLQLEYDYLIIDTTSTFSALNLSLMDLSTVIDFIGIVDFIPTIKNMKRGSDALKELGYDDNKIRYVLNRSNARTRINVKDVEAILGHQFHYVIPNDFQTAAESIKTGVPLVLSAKDTPLAKGIRTMVDTYEEDTASPQKSQEGGWLSRLFS
;
A
#
# COMPACT_ATOMS: atom_id res chain seq x y z
N GLU A 1 -1.26 21.50 10.51
CA GLU A 1 -1.13 20.38 9.59
C GLU A 1 -2.49 20.10 8.97
N LYS A 2 -2.59 20.19 7.64
CA LYS A 2 -3.79 19.86 6.87
C LYS A 2 -3.93 18.33 6.80
N THR A 3 -5.16 17.84 6.66
CA THR A 3 -5.47 16.40 6.63
C THR A 3 -6.28 16.06 5.39
N ILE A 4 -6.44 14.76 5.12
CA ILE A 4 -7.31 14.27 4.05
C ILE A 4 -8.78 14.71 4.25
N ALA A 5 -9.24 14.89 5.50
CA ALA A 5 -10.57 15.41 5.77
C ALA A 5 -10.71 16.89 5.42
N ASP A 6 -9.64 17.68 5.56
CA ASP A 6 -9.64 19.08 5.14
C ASP A 6 -9.68 19.19 3.61
N ALA A 7 -8.93 18.33 2.90
CA ALA A 7 -8.96 18.25 1.45
C ALA A 7 -10.36 17.83 0.94
N GLU A 8 -10.93 16.80 1.52
CA GLU A 8 -12.27 16.28 1.17
C GLU A 8 -13.34 17.34 1.39
N ARG A 9 -13.30 18.08 2.50
CA ARG A 9 -14.23 19.17 2.80
C ARG A 9 -14.12 20.30 1.77
N CYS A 10 -12.89 20.68 1.40
CA CYS A 10 -12.68 21.69 0.36
C CYS A 10 -13.22 21.23 -0.98
N MET A 11 -12.97 19.98 -1.41
CA MET A 11 -13.54 19.43 -2.64
C MET A 11 -15.06 19.42 -2.65
N ARG A 12 -15.70 19.18 -1.50
CA ARG A 12 -17.16 19.21 -1.36
C ARG A 12 -17.72 20.61 -1.57
N GLU A 13 -17.03 21.64 -1.06
CA GLU A 13 -17.46 23.03 -1.14
C GLU A 13 -17.03 23.74 -2.43
N LEU A 14 -15.83 23.45 -2.90
CA LEU A 14 -15.15 24.10 -4.02
C LEU A 14 -14.45 23.07 -4.93
N PRO A 15 -15.21 22.22 -5.63
CA PRO A 15 -14.63 21.08 -6.37
C PRO A 15 -13.64 21.49 -7.46
N ASP A 16 -13.90 22.58 -8.16
CA ASP A 16 -13.07 23.06 -9.28
C ASP A 16 -11.80 23.80 -8.82
N ASP A 17 -11.76 24.24 -7.56
CA ASP A 17 -10.66 25.04 -7.01
C ASP A 17 -9.74 24.20 -6.07
N THR A 18 -10.08 22.94 -5.80
CA THR A 18 -9.29 22.12 -4.88
C THR A 18 -8.08 21.52 -5.60
N VAL A 19 -6.90 21.85 -5.09
CA VAL A 19 -5.63 21.26 -5.50
C VAL A 19 -5.17 20.29 -4.41
N ALA A 20 -5.18 19.00 -4.69
CA ALA A 20 -4.87 17.94 -3.71
C ALA A 20 -3.50 18.12 -3.06
N ALA A 21 -2.49 18.56 -3.83
CA ALA A 21 -1.13 18.79 -3.35
C ALA A 21 -1.03 19.88 -2.26
N GLU A 22 -1.97 20.81 -2.18
CA GLU A 22 -1.98 21.86 -1.14
C GLU A 22 -2.27 21.35 0.28
N TYR A 23 -2.77 20.11 0.38
CA TYR A 23 -3.10 19.42 1.63
C TYR A 23 -2.02 18.47 2.10
N LEU A 24 -0.92 18.36 1.36
CA LEU A 24 0.23 17.55 1.71
C LEU A 24 1.17 18.28 2.67
N THR A 25 1.81 17.53 3.53
CA THR A 25 2.86 18.01 4.42
C THR A 25 4.20 17.48 3.92
N PRO A 26 5.15 18.35 3.53
CA PRO A 26 6.45 17.89 3.06
C PRO A 26 7.27 17.29 4.21
N PHE A 27 7.88 16.15 3.94
CA PHE A 27 8.88 15.52 4.80
C PHE A 27 10.23 15.56 4.12
N SER A 28 11.29 15.92 4.88
CA SER A 28 12.67 15.90 4.38
C SER A 28 13.62 15.42 5.47
N SER A 29 14.43 14.41 5.15
CA SER A 29 15.46 13.86 6.05
C SER A 29 16.54 13.17 5.23
N GLY A 30 17.80 13.39 5.60
CA GLY A 30 18.95 12.68 5.02
C GLY A 30 19.12 12.80 3.49
N GLY A 31 18.66 13.91 2.89
CA GLY A 31 18.72 14.15 1.44
C GLY A 31 17.57 13.50 0.66
N VAL A 32 16.60 12.90 1.35
CA VAL A 32 15.36 12.35 0.77
C VAL A 32 14.19 13.24 1.14
N SER A 33 13.30 13.50 0.21
CA SER A 33 12.07 14.25 0.44
C SER A 33 10.87 13.52 -0.18
N PHE A 34 9.73 13.61 0.48
CA PHE A 34 8.43 13.14 0.00
C PHE A 34 7.33 13.90 0.72
N ASP A 35 6.12 13.84 0.19
CA ASP A 35 4.98 14.51 0.76
C ASP A 35 4.03 13.49 1.43
N VAL A 36 3.36 13.93 2.49
CA VAL A 36 2.46 13.08 3.30
C VAL A 36 1.09 13.71 3.37
N MET A 37 0.06 12.97 2.97
CA MET A 37 -1.32 13.27 3.27
C MET A 37 -1.65 12.72 4.65
N ALA A 38 -1.87 13.61 5.61
CA ALA A 38 -2.15 13.20 6.99
C ALA A 38 -3.58 12.65 7.14
N ASN A 39 -3.73 11.66 8.03
CA ASN A 39 -5.04 11.14 8.42
C ASN A 39 -5.87 12.21 9.15
N PRO A 40 -7.22 12.06 9.17
CA PRO A 40 -8.10 12.91 9.98
C PRO A 40 -7.68 12.88 11.45
N LYS A 41 -7.80 14.03 12.13
CA LYS A 41 -7.48 14.15 13.56
C LYS A 41 -8.57 13.58 14.46
N LEU A 42 -9.81 13.64 13.99
CA LEU A 42 -10.97 13.17 14.72
C LEU A 42 -11.50 11.88 14.11
N LEU A 43 -11.90 10.97 14.98
CA LEU A 43 -12.49 9.69 14.57
C LEU A 43 -13.76 9.87 13.73
N GLU A 44 -14.57 10.85 14.11
CA GLU A 44 -15.79 11.22 13.38
C GLU A 44 -15.49 11.64 11.93
N GLU A 45 -14.44 12.43 11.71
CA GLU A 45 -14.02 12.83 10.37
C GLU A 45 -13.60 11.60 9.54
N ALA A 46 -12.86 10.67 10.15
CA ALA A 46 -12.42 9.45 9.47
C ALA A 46 -13.59 8.55 9.01
N TYR A 47 -14.67 8.49 9.80
CA TYR A 47 -15.86 7.72 9.44
C TYR A 47 -16.76 8.40 8.40
N ASN A 48 -16.67 9.70 8.27
CA ASN A 48 -17.54 10.50 7.39
C ASN A 48 -16.86 10.86 6.05
N LEU A 49 -15.68 10.33 5.75
CA LEU A 49 -15.01 10.56 4.46
C LEU A 49 -15.86 10.05 3.30
N ASP A 50 -16.05 10.89 2.30
CA ASP A 50 -16.74 10.53 1.07
C ASP A 50 -15.79 9.75 0.15
N THR A 51 -16.14 8.49 -0.12
CA THR A 51 -15.32 7.60 -0.95
C THR A 51 -15.07 8.16 -2.35
N THR A 52 -16.05 8.84 -2.94
CA THR A 52 -15.90 9.39 -4.30
C THR A 52 -14.91 10.55 -4.30
N LEU A 53 -15.05 11.47 -3.35
CA LEU A 53 -14.14 12.62 -3.24
C LEU A 53 -12.70 12.18 -2.92
N ILE A 54 -12.52 11.16 -2.07
CA ILE A 54 -11.18 10.60 -1.81
C ILE A 54 -10.59 9.94 -3.07
N ARG A 55 -11.39 9.25 -3.87
CA ARG A 55 -10.93 8.74 -5.18
C ARG A 55 -10.44 9.86 -6.08
N ASP A 56 -11.20 10.95 -6.18
CA ASP A 56 -10.86 12.09 -7.04
C ASP A 56 -9.57 12.77 -6.57
N LEU A 57 -9.36 12.90 -5.25
CA LEU A 57 -8.08 13.35 -4.67
C LEU A 57 -6.92 12.44 -5.09
N VAL A 58 -7.09 11.12 -5.00
CA VAL A 58 -6.06 10.15 -5.38
C VAL A 58 -5.76 10.25 -6.88
N VAL A 59 -6.78 10.40 -7.73
CA VAL A 59 -6.59 10.57 -9.18
C VAL A 59 -5.81 11.85 -9.48
N GLN A 60 -6.08 12.97 -8.80
CA GLN A 60 -5.29 14.20 -8.95
C GLN A 60 -3.81 13.95 -8.58
N LEU A 61 -3.54 13.32 -7.43
CA LEU A 61 -2.18 13.03 -6.98
C LEU A 61 -1.43 12.07 -7.92
N GLN A 62 -2.11 11.11 -8.55
CA GLN A 62 -1.51 10.21 -9.55
C GLN A 62 -0.98 10.95 -10.80
N LEU A 63 -1.48 12.15 -11.08
CA LEU A 63 -0.99 12.98 -12.19
C LEU A 63 0.27 13.78 -11.83
N GLU A 64 0.56 13.94 -10.54
CA GLU A 64 1.63 14.80 -10.05
C GLU A 64 2.83 14.02 -9.48
N TYR A 65 2.62 12.77 -9.05
CA TYR A 65 3.63 11.95 -8.37
C TYR A 65 3.96 10.68 -9.17
N ASP A 66 5.26 10.36 -9.25
CA ASP A 66 5.73 9.11 -9.87
C ASP A 66 5.30 7.89 -9.05
N TYR A 67 5.27 8.03 -7.72
CA TYR A 67 4.87 6.99 -6.78
C TYR A 67 3.87 7.55 -5.77
N LEU A 68 2.74 6.88 -5.63
CA LEU A 68 1.74 7.16 -4.62
C LEU A 68 1.54 5.93 -3.76
N ILE A 69 1.90 6.02 -2.47
CA ILE A 69 1.79 4.92 -1.51
C ILE A 69 0.59 5.20 -0.61
N ILE A 70 -0.36 4.27 -0.58
CA ILE A 70 -1.58 4.38 0.22
C ILE A 70 -1.54 3.34 1.33
N ASP A 71 -1.39 3.78 2.58
CA ASP A 71 -1.49 2.94 3.76
C ASP A 71 -2.96 2.77 4.14
N THR A 72 -3.43 1.50 4.16
CA THR A 72 -4.84 1.17 4.41
C THR A 72 -5.00 0.36 5.69
N THR A 73 -6.23 0.29 6.19
CA THR A 73 -6.59 -0.64 7.25
C THR A 73 -6.71 -2.08 6.72
N SER A 74 -6.71 -3.07 7.62
CA SER A 74 -6.86 -4.49 7.28
C SER A 74 -8.30 -4.92 6.96
N THR A 75 -9.21 -3.98 6.66
CA THR A 75 -10.61 -4.24 6.36
C THR A 75 -10.92 -3.98 4.89
N PHE A 76 -11.84 -4.74 4.32
CA PHE A 76 -12.37 -4.50 2.97
C PHE A 76 -13.57 -3.53 3.02
N SER A 77 -13.32 -2.30 3.51
CA SER A 77 -14.32 -1.23 3.47
C SER A 77 -14.52 -0.72 2.03
N ALA A 78 -15.64 -0.05 1.76
CA ALA A 78 -15.90 0.55 0.46
C ALA A 78 -14.77 1.50 0.02
N LEU A 79 -14.22 2.29 0.95
CA LEU A 79 -13.09 3.17 0.68
C LEU A 79 -11.84 2.36 0.30
N ASN A 80 -11.45 1.36 1.11
CA ASN A 80 -10.26 0.55 0.82
C ASN A 80 -10.37 -0.18 -0.53
N LEU A 81 -11.52 -0.78 -0.83
CA LEU A 81 -11.74 -1.43 -2.13
C LEU A 81 -11.64 -0.43 -3.28
N SER A 82 -12.22 0.75 -3.11
CA SER A 82 -12.15 1.82 -4.09
C SER A 82 -10.71 2.29 -4.36
N LEU A 83 -9.87 2.36 -3.31
CA LEU A 83 -8.45 2.69 -3.44
C LEU A 83 -7.63 1.55 -4.06
N MET A 84 -7.97 0.30 -3.71
CA MET A 84 -7.39 -0.89 -4.36
C MET A 84 -7.71 -0.94 -5.86
N ASP A 85 -8.91 -0.54 -6.28
CA ASP A 85 -9.28 -0.45 -7.71
C ASP A 85 -8.38 0.52 -8.47
N LEU A 86 -8.05 1.67 -7.88
CA LEU A 86 -7.18 2.69 -8.46
C LEU A 86 -5.69 2.30 -8.45
N SER A 87 -5.30 1.43 -7.54
CA SER A 87 -3.88 1.07 -7.36
C SER A 87 -3.36 0.22 -8.51
N THR A 88 -2.10 0.41 -8.89
CA THR A 88 -1.40 -0.45 -9.86
C THR A 88 -1.01 -1.78 -9.22
N VAL A 89 -0.60 -1.74 -7.96
CA VAL A 89 -0.17 -2.91 -7.17
C VAL A 89 -0.82 -2.86 -5.79
N ILE A 90 -1.16 -4.02 -5.26
CA ILE A 90 -1.68 -4.22 -3.90
C ILE A 90 -0.66 -5.06 -3.13
N ASP A 91 0.03 -4.46 -2.18
CA ASP A 91 0.89 -5.18 -1.24
C ASP A 91 0.05 -5.79 -0.12
N PHE A 92 -0.21 -7.08 -0.21
CA PHE A 92 -0.94 -7.82 0.80
C PHE A 92 0.01 -8.32 1.88
N ILE A 93 0.15 -7.54 2.95
CA ILE A 93 1.13 -7.77 4.01
C ILE A 93 0.56 -8.67 5.09
N GLY A 94 1.28 -9.74 5.42
CA GLY A 94 0.92 -10.65 6.49
C GLY A 94 2.09 -10.97 7.41
N ILE A 95 1.75 -11.47 8.60
CA ILE A 95 2.66 -12.08 9.57
C ILE A 95 2.19 -13.51 9.85
N VAL A 96 3.12 -14.42 10.14
CA VAL A 96 2.81 -15.84 10.35
C VAL A 96 3.20 -16.31 11.74
N ASP A 97 2.97 -15.47 12.74
CA ASP A 97 3.32 -15.77 14.13
C ASP A 97 2.43 -16.86 14.75
N PHE A 98 1.16 -16.93 14.32
CA PHE A 98 0.13 -17.83 14.87
C PHE A 98 -0.80 -18.39 13.79
N ILE A 99 -1.40 -19.56 14.04
CA ILE A 99 -2.38 -20.17 13.11
C ILE A 99 -3.56 -19.25 12.78
N PRO A 100 -4.15 -18.48 13.72
CA PRO A 100 -5.21 -17.53 13.36
C PRO A 100 -4.80 -16.46 12.36
N THR A 101 -3.57 -15.96 12.41
CA THR A 101 -3.07 -14.95 11.45
C THR A 101 -2.98 -15.54 10.04
N ILE A 102 -2.53 -16.79 9.91
CA ILE A 102 -2.47 -17.51 8.64
C ILE A 102 -3.89 -17.69 8.06
N LYS A 103 -4.84 -18.10 8.89
CA LYS A 103 -6.25 -18.25 8.48
C LYS A 103 -6.85 -16.92 8.02
N ASN A 104 -6.57 -15.83 8.71
CA ASN A 104 -7.03 -14.50 8.30
C ASN A 104 -6.39 -14.07 6.99
N MET A 105 -5.10 -14.32 6.81
CA MET A 105 -4.39 -14.06 5.56
C MET A 105 -4.99 -14.87 4.40
N LYS A 106 -5.28 -16.16 4.61
CA LYS A 106 -5.96 -17.00 3.60
C LYS A 106 -7.33 -16.44 3.23
N ARG A 107 -8.15 -16.09 4.23
CA ARG A 107 -9.47 -15.48 3.99
C ARG A 107 -9.38 -14.17 3.22
N GLY A 108 -8.43 -13.30 3.56
CA GLY A 108 -8.20 -12.05 2.84
C GLY A 108 -7.76 -12.29 1.39
N SER A 109 -6.83 -13.23 1.17
CA SER A 109 -6.39 -13.64 -0.17
C SER A 109 -7.55 -14.19 -1.01
N ASP A 110 -8.37 -15.08 -0.43
CA ASP A 110 -9.54 -15.63 -1.12
C ASP A 110 -10.57 -14.55 -1.46
N ALA A 111 -10.81 -13.60 -0.52
CA ALA A 111 -11.71 -12.49 -0.75
C ALA A 111 -11.25 -11.58 -1.91
N LEU A 112 -9.95 -11.28 -2.02
CA LEU A 112 -9.41 -10.52 -3.16
C LEU A 112 -9.64 -11.24 -4.49
N LYS A 113 -9.48 -12.56 -4.53
CA LYS A 113 -9.76 -13.39 -5.71
C LYS A 113 -11.24 -13.41 -6.06
N GLU A 114 -12.12 -13.58 -5.06
CA GLU A 114 -13.58 -13.54 -5.25
C GLU A 114 -14.07 -12.19 -5.75
N LEU A 115 -13.41 -11.10 -5.35
CA LEU A 115 -13.66 -9.75 -5.85
C LEU A 115 -13.12 -9.51 -7.27
N GLY A 116 -12.39 -10.48 -7.84
CA GLY A 116 -11.90 -10.43 -9.22
C GLY A 116 -10.60 -9.68 -9.42
N TYR A 117 -9.84 -9.41 -8.36
CA TYR A 117 -8.51 -8.83 -8.52
C TYR A 117 -7.56 -9.81 -9.21
N ASP A 118 -6.81 -9.31 -10.21
CA ASP A 118 -5.81 -10.08 -10.94
C ASP A 118 -4.66 -10.48 -10.00
N ASP A 119 -4.23 -11.74 -10.07
CA ASP A 119 -3.09 -12.24 -9.27
C ASP A 119 -1.80 -11.43 -9.55
N ASN A 120 -1.63 -10.87 -10.74
CA ASN A 120 -0.49 -10.00 -11.07
C ASN A 120 -0.54 -8.64 -10.37
N LYS A 121 -1.72 -8.19 -9.94
CA LYS A 121 -1.89 -6.95 -9.17
C LYS A 121 -1.55 -7.14 -7.69
N ILE A 122 -1.61 -8.37 -7.18
CA ILE A 122 -1.43 -8.66 -5.75
C ILE A 122 -0.01 -9.14 -5.50
N ARG A 123 0.71 -8.48 -4.62
CA ARG A 123 2.02 -8.89 -4.12
C ARG A 123 1.90 -9.34 -2.67
N TYR A 124 2.14 -10.63 -2.42
CA TYR A 124 2.08 -11.17 -1.06
C TYR A 124 3.41 -10.92 -0.35
N VAL A 125 3.35 -10.21 0.77
CA VAL A 125 4.51 -9.80 1.55
C VAL A 125 4.47 -10.48 2.92
N LEU A 126 5.49 -11.29 3.23
CA LEU A 126 5.67 -11.81 4.57
C LEU A 126 6.52 -10.83 5.39
N ASN A 127 5.92 -10.20 6.37
CA ASN A 127 6.63 -9.34 7.32
C ASN A 127 7.02 -10.14 8.57
N ARG A 128 8.12 -9.76 9.21
CA ARG A 128 8.64 -10.37 10.44
C ARG A 128 8.96 -11.87 10.28
N SER A 129 9.56 -12.26 9.14
CA SER A 129 9.70 -13.64 8.70
C SER A 129 10.54 -14.54 9.62
N ASN A 130 11.48 -13.99 10.37
CA ASN A 130 12.34 -14.70 11.33
C ASN A 130 11.93 -14.49 12.80
N ALA A 131 10.69 -14.05 13.04
CA ALA A 131 10.11 -14.09 14.38
C ALA A 131 10.16 -15.54 14.89
N ARG A 132 10.41 -15.71 16.19
CA ARG A 132 10.53 -17.04 16.82
C ARG A 132 9.21 -17.80 16.76
N THR A 133 8.92 -18.39 15.62
CA THR A 133 7.76 -19.23 15.39
C THR A 133 8.20 -20.64 14.97
N ARG A 134 7.37 -21.65 15.28
CA ARG A 134 7.56 -23.03 14.80
C ARG A 134 6.93 -23.26 13.42
N ILE A 135 6.36 -22.22 12.84
CA ILE A 135 5.63 -22.29 11.56
C ILE A 135 6.64 -22.13 10.43
N ASN A 136 6.65 -23.08 9.51
CA ASN A 136 7.50 -23.03 8.33
C ASN A 136 6.81 -22.20 7.24
N VAL A 137 7.55 -21.29 6.60
CA VAL A 137 7.05 -20.42 5.53
C VAL A 137 6.46 -21.25 4.38
N LYS A 138 7.10 -22.36 3.99
CA LYS A 138 6.60 -23.25 2.93
C LYS A 138 5.25 -23.88 3.26
N ASP A 139 5.00 -24.21 4.52
CA ASP A 139 3.71 -24.76 4.94
C ASP A 139 2.62 -23.68 4.85
N VAL A 140 2.98 -22.43 5.15
CA VAL A 140 2.07 -21.28 4.98
C VAL A 140 1.75 -21.04 3.51
N GLU A 141 2.75 -21.03 2.64
CA GLU A 141 2.58 -20.90 1.18
C GLU A 141 1.67 -21.98 0.62
N ALA A 142 1.83 -23.23 1.08
CA ALA A 142 0.95 -24.33 0.70
C ALA A 142 -0.51 -24.11 1.13
N ILE A 143 -0.74 -23.55 2.33
CA ILE A 143 -2.08 -23.19 2.84
C ILE A 143 -2.67 -22.04 2.02
N LEU A 144 -1.87 -21.02 1.72
CA LEU A 144 -2.30 -19.85 0.97
C LEU A 144 -2.57 -20.18 -0.51
N GLY A 145 -1.86 -21.17 -1.06
CA GLY A 145 -1.92 -21.56 -2.48
C GLY A 145 -1.08 -20.67 -3.41
N HIS A 146 -0.16 -19.88 -2.86
CA HIS A 146 0.79 -19.04 -3.58
C HIS A 146 2.05 -18.81 -2.74
N GLN A 147 3.14 -18.38 -3.37
CA GLN A 147 4.37 -17.99 -2.71
C GLN A 147 4.34 -16.54 -2.27
N PHE A 148 5.19 -16.18 -1.30
CA PHE A 148 5.45 -14.80 -0.98
C PHE A 148 6.37 -14.16 -2.03
N HIS A 149 5.98 -12.99 -2.51
CA HIS A 149 6.80 -12.19 -3.41
C HIS A 149 7.99 -11.59 -2.67
N TYR A 150 7.74 -11.15 -1.43
CA TYR A 150 8.76 -10.54 -0.58
C TYR A 150 8.71 -11.11 0.83
N VAL A 151 9.90 -11.31 1.39
CA VAL A 151 10.09 -11.82 2.74
C VAL A 151 10.96 -10.84 3.52
N ILE A 152 10.32 -10.08 4.40
CA ILE A 152 10.95 -9.03 5.19
C ILE A 152 11.30 -9.57 6.58
N PRO A 153 12.58 -9.56 6.99
CA PRO A 153 13.00 -10.07 8.28
C PRO A 153 12.51 -9.20 9.44
N ASN A 154 12.34 -9.82 10.60
CA ASN A 154 11.99 -9.11 11.83
C ASN A 154 13.24 -8.46 12.43
N ASP A 155 13.17 -7.16 12.64
CA ASP A 155 14.13 -6.38 13.43
C ASP A 155 13.37 -5.33 14.24
N PHE A 156 12.85 -5.77 15.38
CA PHE A 156 12.04 -4.92 16.23
C PHE A 156 12.80 -3.71 16.76
N GLN A 157 14.09 -3.87 17.07
CA GLN A 157 14.88 -2.78 17.65
C GLN A 157 15.10 -1.66 16.63
N THR A 158 15.51 -2.01 15.42
CA THR A 158 15.70 -1.05 14.32
C THR A 158 14.38 -0.34 13.98
N ALA A 159 13.27 -1.07 13.90
CA ALA A 159 11.96 -0.49 13.63
C ALA A 159 11.52 0.46 14.75
N ALA A 160 11.65 0.06 16.01
CA ALA A 160 11.29 0.88 17.17
C ALA A 160 12.11 2.16 17.26
N GLU A 161 13.42 2.10 16.99
CA GLU A 161 14.27 3.29 16.99
C GLU A 161 13.91 4.26 15.86
N SER A 162 13.59 3.75 14.67
CA SER A 162 13.09 4.57 13.56
C SER A 162 11.81 5.33 13.93
N ILE A 163 10.84 4.66 14.55
CA ILE A 163 9.60 5.29 15.01
C ILE A 163 9.89 6.35 16.07
N LYS A 164 10.76 6.03 17.05
CA LYS A 164 11.11 6.93 18.14
C LYS A 164 11.82 8.19 17.67
N THR A 165 12.70 8.08 16.69
CA THR A 165 13.52 9.19 16.18
C THR A 165 12.84 9.95 15.05
N GLY A 166 11.81 9.39 14.43
CA GLY A 166 11.20 9.95 13.21
C GLY A 166 12.11 9.87 11.98
N VAL A 167 13.21 9.12 12.05
CA VAL A 167 14.12 8.93 10.91
C VAL A 167 13.83 7.59 10.25
N PRO A 168 13.50 7.55 8.94
CA PRO A 168 13.26 6.30 8.23
C PRO A 168 14.42 5.30 8.39
N LEU A 169 14.10 4.06 8.74
CA LEU A 169 15.13 3.04 9.02
C LEU A 169 16.03 2.75 7.80
N VAL A 170 15.50 2.90 6.60
CA VAL A 170 16.26 2.74 5.36
C VAL A 170 17.35 3.82 5.17
N LEU A 171 17.28 4.91 5.92
CA LEU A 171 18.30 5.96 5.98
C LEU A 171 19.24 5.77 7.17
N SER A 172 18.70 5.49 8.36
CA SER A 172 19.47 5.41 9.61
C SER A 172 20.18 4.07 9.83
N ALA A 173 19.63 2.97 9.26
CA ALA A 173 20.08 1.60 9.52
C ALA A 173 20.23 0.80 8.21
N LYS A 174 20.89 1.39 7.23
CA LYS A 174 21.00 0.92 5.82
C LYS A 174 21.48 -0.53 5.67
N ASP A 175 22.36 -0.98 6.55
CA ASP A 175 23.03 -2.28 6.45
C ASP A 175 22.29 -3.40 7.15
N THR A 176 21.21 -3.10 7.87
CA THR A 176 20.39 -4.11 8.54
C THR A 176 19.67 -5.01 7.54
N PRO A 177 19.42 -6.28 7.89
CA PRO A 177 18.62 -7.17 7.05
C PRO A 177 17.21 -6.61 6.75
N LEU A 178 16.60 -5.90 7.70
CA LEU A 178 15.31 -5.26 7.54
C LEU A 178 15.35 -4.17 6.44
N ALA A 179 16.31 -3.25 6.52
CA ALA A 179 16.45 -2.19 5.51
C ALA A 179 16.77 -2.75 4.12
N LYS A 180 17.61 -3.79 4.05
CA LYS A 180 17.92 -4.49 2.79
C LYS A 180 16.70 -5.19 2.21
N GLY A 181 15.90 -5.85 3.04
CA GLY A 181 14.65 -6.50 2.60
C GLY A 181 13.65 -5.50 2.01
N ILE A 182 13.49 -4.33 2.64
CA ILE A 182 12.64 -3.26 2.10
C ILE A 182 13.18 -2.73 0.77
N ARG A 183 14.49 -2.51 0.65
CA ARG A 183 15.10 -2.07 -0.62
C ARG A 183 14.89 -3.06 -1.74
N THR A 184 15.17 -4.34 -1.50
CA THR A 184 14.93 -5.38 -2.50
C THR A 184 13.48 -5.39 -2.99
N MET A 185 12.52 -5.12 -2.09
CA MET A 185 11.13 -4.95 -2.48
C MET A 185 10.92 -3.72 -3.38
N VAL A 186 11.52 -2.58 -3.04
CA VAL A 186 11.39 -1.33 -3.81
C VAL A 186 12.07 -1.44 -5.17
N ASP A 187 13.26 -2.04 -5.27
CA ASP A 187 14.01 -2.20 -6.51
C ASP A 187 13.19 -2.92 -7.60
N THR A 188 12.34 -3.88 -7.22
CA THR A 188 11.47 -4.58 -8.17
C THR A 188 10.36 -3.69 -8.76
N TYR A 189 9.88 -2.70 -8.03
CA TYR A 189 8.91 -1.73 -8.58
C TYR A 189 9.56 -0.79 -9.58
N GLU A 190 10.81 -0.41 -9.37
CA GLU A 190 11.57 0.42 -10.32
C GLU A 190 11.84 -0.36 -11.63
N GLU A 191 12.18 -1.65 -11.56
CA GLU A 191 12.39 -2.51 -12.72
C GLU A 191 11.10 -2.71 -13.52
N ASP A 192 9.96 -2.92 -12.86
CA ASP A 192 8.65 -3.06 -13.50
C ASP A 192 8.22 -1.79 -14.25
N THR A 193 8.55 -0.60 -13.71
CA THR A 193 8.25 0.69 -14.36
C THR A 193 9.22 0.99 -15.51
N ALA A 194 10.44 0.51 -15.48
CA ALA A 194 11.43 0.68 -16.55
C ALA A 194 11.15 -0.21 -17.77
N SER A 195 10.37 -1.26 -17.62
CA SER A 195 9.92 -2.10 -18.73
C SER A 195 8.77 -1.41 -19.46
N PRO A 196 8.87 -1.07 -20.78
CA PRO A 196 7.76 -0.48 -21.49
C PRO A 196 6.58 -1.45 -21.46
N GLN A 197 5.54 -1.11 -20.71
CA GLN A 197 4.26 -1.77 -20.81
C GLN A 197 3.84 -1.69 -22.28
N LYS A 198 3.92 -2.79 -23.01
CA LYS A 198 3.18 -2.95 -24.24
C LYS A 198 1.72 -2.81 -23.84
N SER A 199 1.18 -1.63 -24.10
CA SER A 199 -0.23 -1.39 -24.08
C SER A 199 -0.90 -2.49 -24.89
N GLN A 200 -1.49 -3.47 -24.24
CA GLN A 200 -2.47 -4.34 -24.85
C GLN A 200 -3.72 -3.48 -25.06
N GLU A 201 -3.67 -2.64 -26.09
CA GLU A 201 -4.85 -2.20 -26.81
C GLU A 201 -5.47 -3.42 -27.48
N GLY A 202 -6.18 -4.19 -26.72
CA GLY A 202 -7.03 -5.29 -27.16
C GLY A 202 -8.38 -5.13 -26.47
N GLY A 203 -9.12 -4.10 -26.91
CA GLY A 203 -10.31 -3.63 -26.28
C GLY A 203 -11.38 -4.71 -26.13
N TRP A 204 -11.96 -4.79 -24.95
CA TRP A 204 -13.23 -5.47 -24.66
C TRP A 204 -14.36 -5.05 -25.64
N LEU A 205 -14.24 -3.90 -26.29
CA LEU A 205 -15.16 -3.42 -27.34
C LEU A 205 -15.12 -4.28 -28.62
N SER A 206 -14.05 -4.99 -28.93
CA SER A 206 -14.01 -5.85 -30.13
C SER A 206 -14.80 -7.14 -29.97
N ARG A 207 -15.21 -7.53 -28.75
CA ARG A 207 -16.01 -8.73 -28.46
C ARG A 207 -17.52 -8.49 -28.47
N LEU A 208 -17.95 -7.23 -28.62
CA LEU A 208 -19.36 -6.85 -28.68
C LEU A 208 -19.91 -6.73 -30.10
N PHE A 209 -19.07 -6.82 -31.13
CA PHE A 209 -19.45 -6.65 -32.55
C PHE A 209 -18.97 -7.78 -33.47
N SER A 210 -18.77 -8.99 -32.91
CA SER A 210 -18.57 -10.20 -33.72
C SER A 210 -19.64 -11.23 -33.42
#